data_854762821bab2aee133910d55543e520
#
_entry.id   854762821bab2aee133910d55543e520
#
_cell.length_a   1.000
_cell.length_b   1.000
_cell.length_c   1.000
_cell.angle_alpha   90.00
_cell.angle_beta   90.00
_cell.angle_gamma   90.00
#
_symmetry.space_group_name_H-M   'P 1'
#
loop_
_entity.id
_entity.type
_entity.pdbx_description
1 polymer ?
#
loop_
_entity_poly.entity_id
_entity_poly.type
_entity_poly.pdbx_seq_one_letter_code
_entity_poly.pdbx_strand_id
1 'polypeptide(L)'
;MTVGVDITDKLGYTLLKKGVIDYETLERALKVKEQEDSKTRRSLAQILVNDFNIDHDAVFKEVANLYGFREIYLADENIDKNRIDFIKKLVEPLPQALKEQLREEKILPLKYDEQKPDKLILIAADPTSRSIPVIARALGVKRYEVCYVRLKDMQNLFEKVFPPENEFLKVLEESKIEITEEELEEETLDEAAIEAEINKSMLVNLVEGMLVEAVRKGASDIHIIPKDSKTTEIHFRIDGKLRLWHVQEGIRPEAIAAVVKDRSKNVDRFEREMAQDGFIQRKVDGHMIRYRVSVLPIVGREFQYKFESIVIRVLDDRKVITDLDKLGFQGKAKEFFIKAISKPQGMVIVTGPTGSGKSTTLMAALHYIIKPEINVLTVEDPVEYIIPGARQLKIGPKMNFEQALRAILRHDPDVVMVGEIRDKETAEIAIKLANTGHLTFSTLHTNDAPSAISRLYKMGIETFLIAYAINIIIAQRLIRKLCDKCKRPIEDLDPAIPLSLGFTEEEIKNTVFYEAVGCDQCHGGYKGRIAIHEALYFTKEIRRLIFKTGKDIDEEAIREQAIKDGMLTLRAAGRERIKQGLTTLEEVAHATTED
;
A
#
# COMPACT_ATOMS: atom_id res chain seq x y z
N MET A 1 4.98 15.71 52.96
CA MET A 1 6.18 15.10 53.55
C MET A 1 6.90 14.36 52.44
N THR A 2 7.88 15.01 51.85
CA THR A 2 8.73 14.45 50.79
C THR A 2 9.84 13.66 51.48
N VAL A 3 9.70 12.34 51.48
CA VAL A 3 10.79 11.44 51.84
C VAL A 3 11.76 11.49 50.67
N GLY A 4 12.93 12.12 50.89
CA GLY A 4 13.99 12.17 49.88
C GLY A 4 14.58 10.77 49.71
N VAL A 5 14.21 10.10 48.65
CA VAL A 5 14.97 8.96 48.15
C VAL A 5 16.20 9.54 47.46
N ASP A 6 17.36 9.18 47.99
CA ASP A 6 18.67 9.55 47.45
C ASP A 6 18.79 8.87 46.05
N ILE A 7 18.46 9.62 44.97
CA ILE A 7 18.50 9.08 43.61
C ILE A 7 19.98 9.01 43.20
N THR A 8 20.61 7.90 43.51
CA THR A 8 22.02 7.62 43.14
C THR A 8 22.18 7.21 41.69
N ASP A 9 21.10 6.85 41.01
CA ASP A 9 21.12 6.46 39.58
C ASP A 9 21.05 7.70 38.68
N LYS A 10 22.16 8.02 38.02
CA LYS A 10 22.30 9.21 37.14
C LYS A 10 21.32 9.19 35.96
N LEU A 11 21.04 8.03 35.40
CA LEU A 11 20.09 7.90 34.29
C LEU A 11 18.66 8.20 34.77
N GLY A 12 18.26 7.58 35.89
CA GLY A 12 16.94 7.80 36.49
C GLY A 12 16.68 9.27 36.78
N TYR A 13 17.67 9.96 37.40
CA TYR A 13 17.59 11.39 37.66
C TYR A 13 17.43 12.23 36.37
N THR A 14 18.19 11.89 35.31
CA THR A 14 18.15 12.62 34.04
C THR A 14 16.80 12.47 33.37
N LEU A 15 16.25 11.25 33.31
CA LEU A 15 14.95 10.95 32.72
C LEU A 15 13.80 11.64 33.48
N LEU A 16 13.87 11.64 34.81
CA LEU A 16 12.90 12.36 35.66
C LEU A 16 12.93 13.87 35.39
N LYS A 17 14.14 14.47 35.36
CA LYS A 17 14.32 15.91 35.13
C LYS A 17 13.81 16.33 33.75
N LYS A 18 13.90 15.48 32.74
CA LYS A 18 13.41 15.72 31.38
C LYS A 18 11.93 15.37 31.21
N GLY A 19 11.27 14.85 32.24
CA GLY A 19 9.84 14.48 32.15
C GLY A 19 9.56 13.25 31.28
N VAL A 20 10.57 12.42 31.04
CA VAL A 20 10.42 11.15 30.29
C VAL A 20 9.71 10.11 31.15
N ILE A 21 9.97 10.11 32.46
CA ILE A 21 9.32 9.25 33.45
C ILE A 21 8.89 10.10 34.67
N ASP A 22 7.92 9.59 35.42
CA ASP A 22 7.57 10.15 36.72
C ASP A 22 8.31 9.46 37.88
N TYR A 23 8.17 9.99 39.08
CA TYR A 23 8.85 9.49 40.27
C TYR A 23 8.38 8.08 40.65
N GLU A 24 7.09 7.79 40.51
CA GLU A 24 6.50 6.49 40.84
C GLU A 24 7.06 5.39 39.94
N THR A 25 7.13 5.66 38.65
CA THR A 25 7.71 4.75 37.63
C THR A 25 9.18 4.49 37.92
N LEU A 26 9.96 5.52 38.27
CA LEU A 26 11.37 5.36 38.61
C LEU A 26 11.57 4.49 39.85
N GLU A 27 10.80 4.75 40.92
CA GLU A 27 10.89 3.98 42.16
C GLU A 27 10.57 2.49 41.91
N ARG A 28 9.51 2.21 41.15
CA ARG A 28 9.13 0.83 40.81
C ARG A 28 10.20 0.15 39.96
N ALA A 29 10.77 0.84 38.97
CA ALA A 29 11.80 0.28 38.09
C ALA A 29 13.10 0.00 38.86
N LEU A 30 13.48 0.84 39.84
CA LEU A 30 14.63 0.60 40.71
C LEU A 30 14.42 -0.62 41.62
N LYS A 31 13.21 -0.81 42.15
CA LYS A 31 12.87 -2.01 42.95
C LYS A 31 12.98 -3.29 42.12
N VAL A 32 12.51 -3.27 40.85
CA VAL A 32 12.68 -4.41 39.93
C VAL A 32 14.16 -4.69 39.71
N LYS A 33 14.96 -3.65 39.42
CA LYS A 33 16.42 -3.78 39.24
C LYS A 33 17.14 -4.38 40.44
N GLU A 34 16.73 -4.07 41.67
CA GLU A 34 17.32 -4.61 42.89
C GLU A 34 16.96 -6.09 43.12
N GLN A 35 15.81 -6.53 42.69
CA GLN A 35 15.33 -7.90 42.87
C GLN A 35 15.92 -8.88 41.86
N GLU A 36 16.53 -8.40 40.76
CA GLU A 36 17.15 -9.26 39.76
C GLU A 36 18.50 -9.83 40.21
N ASP A 37 18.77 -11.09 39.86
CA ASP A 37 20.03 -11.78 40.15
C ASP A 37 21.23 -11.01 39.54
N SER A 38 22.29 -10.87 40.29
CA SER A 38 23.50 -10.14 39.88
C SER A 38 24.13 -10.59 38.57
N LYS A 39 23.92 -11.85 38.15
CA LYS A 39 24.45 -12.41 36.88
C LYS A 39 23.62 -12.05 35.66
N THR A 40 22.32 -11.86 35.81
CA THR A 40 21.36 -11.61 34.72
C THR A 40 20.77 -10.19 34.77
N ARG A 41 21.23 -9.35 35.70
CA ARG A 41 20.67 -8.05 36.00
C ARG A 41 20.63 -7.14 34.77
N ARG A 42 19.42 -6.76 34.36
CA ARG A 42 19.18 -5.80 33.28
C ARG A 42 19.56 -4.38 33.69
N SER A 43 19.87 -3.53 32.74
CA SER A 43 20.07 -2.10 32.99
C SER A 43 18.73 -1.42 33.35
N LEU A 44 18.80 -0.28 34.07
CA LEU A 44 17.58 0.50 34.34
C LEU A 44 16.87 0.90 33.03
N ALA A 45 17.63 1.21 31.98
CA ALA A 45 17.09 1.53 30.67
C ALA A 45 16.25 0.38 30.08
N GLN A 46 16.80 -0.84 30.12
CA GLN A 46 16.10 -2.04 29.64
C GLN A 46 14.83 -2.35 30.44
N ILE A 47 14.85 -2.16 31.75
CA ILE A 47 13.68 -2.36 32.61
C ILE A 47 12.59 -1.31 32.27
N LEU A 48 12.96 -0.03 32.14
CA LEU A 48 12.02 1.03 31.80
C LEU A 48 11.33 0.79 30.48
N VAL A 49 12.07 0.34 29.48
CA VAL A 49 11.51 0.08 28.14
C VAL A 49 10.66 -1.19 28.13
N ASN A 50 11.16 -2.30 28.68
CA ASN A 50 10.52 -3.61 28.52
C ASN A 50 9.36 -3.85 29.51
N ASP A 51 9.49 -3.38 30.76
CA ASP A 51 8.53 -3.68 31.83
C ASP A 51 7.55 -2.52 32.05
N PHE A 52 7.98 -1.28 31.79
CA PHE A 52 7.16 -0.07 31.98
C PHE A 52 6.71 0.57 30.65
N ASN A 53 7.09 -0.01 29.52
CA ASN A 53 6.69 0.44 28.18
C ASN A 53 7.00 1.93 27.90
N ILE A 54 8.12 2.41 28.43
CA ILE A 54 8.62 3.76 28.15
C ILE A 54 9.25 3.77 26.75
N ASP A 55 9.09 4.86 26.03
CA ASP A 55 9.63 5.00 24.67
C ASP A 55 11.14 4.72 24.63
N HIS A 56 11.52 3.77 23.77
CA HIS A 56 12.90 3.30 23.65
C HIS A 56 13.87 4.43 23.35
N ASP A 57 13.53 5.26 22.34
CA ASP A 57 14.44 6.29 21.87
C ASP A 57 14.56 7.45 22.87
N ALA A 58 13.51 7.73 23.65
CA ALA A 58 13.56 8.70 24.73
C ALA A 58 14.51 8.26 25.84
N VAL A 59 14.59 6.95 26.14
CA VAL A 59 15.48 6.40 27.17
C VAL A 59 16.91 6.24 26.65
N PHE A 60 17.11 5.55 25.53
CA PHE A 60 18.45 5.20 25.04
C PHE A 60 19.22 6.38 24.45
N LYS A 61 18.56 7.43 24.01
CA LYS A 61 19.21 8.70 23.66
C LYS A 61 19.88 9.33 24.91
N GLU A 62 19.22 9.26 26.06
CA GLU A 62 19.81 9.76 27.30
C GLU A 62 20.93 8.86 27.82
N VAL A 63 20.82 7.55 27.60
CA VAL A 63 21.94 6.62 27.86
C VAL A 63 23.14 6.98 26.99
N ALA A 64 22.93 7.21 25.68
CA ALA A 64 24.01 7.61 24.78
C ALA A 64 24.68 8.91 25.23
N ASN A 65 23.89 9.93 25.58
CA ASN A 65 24.42 11.20 26.10
C ASN A 65 25.21 11.02 27.39
N LEU A 66 24.71 10.22 28.31
CA LEU A 66 25.32 10.03 29.63
C LEU A 66 26.67 9.29 29.57
N TYR A 67 26.78 8.32 28.67
CA TYR A 67 27.98 7.50 28.51
C TYR A 67 28.87 7.97 27.35
N GLY A 68 28.54 9.06 26.68
CA GLY A 68 29.35 9.66 25.63
C GLY A 68 29.37 8.88 24.31
N PHE A 69 28.32 8.10 24.01
CA PHE A 69 28.17 7.47 22.70
C PHE A 69 27.71 8.51 21.69
N ARG A 70 28.32 8.49 20.52
CA ARG A 70 27.93 9.36 19.40
C ARG A 70 26.59 8.89 18.80
N GLU A 71 25.63 9.80 18.61
CA GLU A 71 24.42 9.55 17.86
C GLU A 71 24.72 9.64 16.34
N ILE A 72 24.27 8.66 15.57
CA ILE A 72 24.33 8.67 14.11
C ILE A 72 22.89 8.70 13.57
N TYR A 73 22.63 9.67 12.68
CA TYR A 73 21.39 9.75 11.94
C TYR A 73 21.57 9.04 10.61
N LEU A 74 20.89 7.90 10.40
CA LEU A 74 21.04 7.11 9.17
C LEU A 74 20.56 7.84 7.91
N ALA A 75 19.76 8.89 8.06
CA ALA A 75 19.36 9.76 6.96
C ALA A 75 20.55 10.55 6.38
N ASP A 76 21.54 10.88 7.21
CA ASP A 76 22.74 11.64 6.81
C ASP A 76 23.85 10.70 6.29
N GLU A 77 23.73 9.40 6.51
CA GLU A 77 24.66 8.40 6.01
C GLU A 77 24.19 7.86 4.65
N ASN A 78 25.11 7.75 3.69
CA ASN A 78 24.81 7.16 2.40
C ASN A 78 24.65 5.63 2.52
N ILE A 79 23.42 5.16 2.77
CA ILE A 79 23.08 3.74 2.83
C ILE A 79 22.70 3.25 1.42
N ASP A 80 23.68 3.20 0.54
CA ASP A 80 23.57 2.66 -0.81
C ASP A 80 23.77 1.12 -0.83
N LYS A 81 23.70 0.55 -2.03
CA LYS A 81 23.91 -0.89 -2.23
C LYS A 81 25.29 -1.35 -1.76
N ASN A 82 26.34 -0.54 -2.01
CA ASN A 82 27.70 -0.88 -1.63
C ASN A 82 27.82 -0.96 -0.09
N ARG A 83 27.13 -0.08 0.63
CA ARG A 83 27.09 -0.09 2.09
C ARG A 83 26.35 -1.32 2.62
N ILE A 84 25.24 -1.68 2.01
CA ILE A 84 24.47 -2.88 2.35
C ILE A 84 25.32 -4.15 2.10
N ASP A 85 25.96 -4.24 0.94
CA ASP A 85 26.83 -5.37 0.60
C ASP A 85 28.05 -5.48 1.52
N PHE A 86 28.61 -4.34 1.95
CA PHE A 86 29.67 -4.31 2.96
C PHE A 86 29.20 -4.91 4.30
N ILE A 87 28.03 -4.50 4.79
CA ILE A 87 27.46 -5.03 6.03
C ILE A 87 27.23 -6.54 5.91
N LYS A 88 26.63 -6.98 4.79
CA LYS A 88 26.38 -8.41 4.52
C LYS A 88 27.65 -9.23 4.53
N LYS A 89 28.70 -8.81 3.83
CA LYS A 89 29.98 -9.50 3.78
C LYS A 89 30.64 -9.68 5.14
N LEU A 90 30.45 -8.72 6.05
CA LEU A 90 31.00 -8.84 7.42
C LEU A 90 30.15 -9.77 8.31
N VAL A 91 28.83 -9.79 8.10
CA VAL A 91 27.91 -10.55 8.97
C VAL A 91 27.71 -11.98 8.44
N GLU A 92 27.80 -12.21 7.13
CA GLU A 92 27.56 -13.52 6.51
C GLU A 92 28.44 -14.67 7.07
N PRO A 93 29.72 -14.47 7.37
CA PRO A 93 30.57 -15.51 7.93
C PRO A 93 30.31 -15.85 9.41
N LEU A 94 29.48 -15.06 10.10
CA LEU A 94 29.21 -15.25 11.52
C LEU A 94 28.37 -16.53 11.77
N PRO A 95 28.59 -17.22 12.91
CA PRO A 95 27.73 -18.32 13.34
C PRO A 95 26.26 -17.89 13.48
N GLN A 96 25.32 -18.81 13.22
CA GLN A 96 23.88 -18.53 13.23
C GLN A 96 23.40 -17.91 14.55
N ALA A 97 23.88 -18.42 15.69
CA ALA A 97 23.54 -17.87 17.01
C ALA A 97 23.93 -16.40 17.16
N LEU A 98 25.08 -15.98 16.60
CA LEU A 98 25.49 -14.56 16.63
C LEU A 98 24.70 -13.70 15.65
N LYS A 99 24.26 -14.26 14.50
CA LYS A 99 23.36 -13.57 13.58
C LYS A 99 22.00 -13.30 14.20
N GLU A 100 21.46 -14.27 14.96
CA GLU A 100 20.22 -14.09 15.70
C GLU A 100 20.37 -13.02 16.78
N GLN A 101 21.47 -13.06 17.55
CA GLN A 101 21.77 -12.08 18.57
C GLN A 101 21.92 -10.65 18.01
N LEU A 102 22.58 -10.49 16.83
CA LEU A 102 22.65 -9.23 16.10
C LEU A 102 21.25 -8.69 15.76
N ARG A 103 20.35 -9.60 15.32
CA ARG A 103 18.98 -9.24 14.94
C ARG A 103 18.13 -8.86 16.15
N GLU A 104 18.23 -9.60 17.23
CA GLU A 104 17.48 -9.33 18.48
C GLU A 104 17.90 -8.01 19.11
N GLU A 105 19.19 -7.79 19.25
CA GLU A 105 19.74 -6.63 19.93
C GLU A 105 19.95 -5.41 19.02
N LYS A 106 19.60 -5.54 17.72
CA LYS A 106 19.70 -4.45 16.73
C LYS A 106 21.11 -3.81 16.68
N ILE A 107 22.12 -4.66 16.44
CA ILE A 107 23.53 -4.24 16.30
C ILE A 107 24.00 -4.52 14.89
N LEU A 108 24.66 -3.57 14.21
CA LEU A 108 25.24 -3.76 12.87
C LEU A 108 26.58 -3.07 12.73
N PRO A 109 27.52 -3.64 11.91
CA PRO A 109 28.68 -2.89 11.44
C PRO A 109 28.24 -1.90 10.36
N LEU A 110 28.65 -0.63 10.45
CA LEU A 110 28.24 0.39 9.49
C LEU A 110 29.32 0.69 8.45
N LYS A 111 30.51 1.07 8.91
CA LYS A 111 31.65 1.45 8.05
C LYS A 111 32.95 1.45 8.85
N TYR A 112 34.09 1.47 8.17
CA TYR A 112 35.34 1.83 8.80
C TYR A 112 35.46 3.35 8.96
N ASP A 113 36.16 3.79 10.01
CA ASP A 113 36.42 5.20 10.26
C ASP A 113 37.34 5.76 9.17
N GLU A 114 36.99 6.89 8.55
CA GLU A 114 37.73 7.51 7.46
C GLU A 114 39.12 8.00 7.90
N GLN A 115 39.28 8.40 9.18
CA GLN A 115 40.55 8.85 9.74
C GLN A 115 41.37 7.70 10.33
N LYS A 116 40.75 6.59 10.67
CA LYS A 116 41.38 5.40 11.27
C LYS A 116 40.85 4.15 10.57
N PRO A 117 41.44 3.73 9.43
CA PRO A 117 40.92 2.62 8.61
C PRO A 117 40.90 1.25 9.32
N ASP A 118 41.56 1.10 10.44
CA ASP A 118 41.55 -0.10 11.29
C ASP A 118 40.42 -0.12 12.34
N LYS A 119 39.63 0.95 12.43
CA LYS A 119 38.57 1.13 13.41
C LYS A 119 37.19 0.97 12.74
N LEU A 120 36.44 -0.06 13.16
CA LEU A 120 35.07 -0.29 12.68
C LEU A 120 34.06 0.50 13.51
N ILE A 121 33.13 1.17 12.84
CA ILE A 121 31.97 1.82 13.47
C ILE A 121 30.84 0.80 13.54
N LEU A 122 30.45 0.44 14.76
CA LEU A 122 29.30 -0.37 15.09
C LEU A 122 28.14 0.55 15.48
N ILE A 123 26.97 0.27 15.00
CA ILE A 123 25.75 0.98 15.36
C ILE A 123 24.82 0.05 16.12
N ALA A 124 24.17 0.58 17.15
CA ALA A 124 23.26 -0.17 18.00
C ALA A 124 22.10 0.69 18.50
N ALA A 125 20.94 0.09 18.68
CA ALA A 125 19.81 0.72 19.36
C ALA A 125 20.03 0.80 20.89
N ASP A 126 20.70 -0.22 21.48
CA ASP A 126 21.27 -0.17 22.83
C ASP A 126 22.80 -0.20 22.74
N PRO A 127 23.48 0.96 22.84
CA PRO A 127 24.94 1.01 22.73
C PRO A 127 25.67 0.46 23.96
N THR A 128 24.94 0.11 25.04
CA THR A 128 25.47 -0.50 26.26
C THR A 128 25.35 -2.01 26.29
N SER A 129 24.85 -2.64 25.23
CA SER A 129 24.67 -4.08 25.17
C SER A 129 25.96 -4.84 25.42
N ARG A 130 25.88 -5.87 26.27
CA ARG A 130 27.01 -6.76 26.62
C ARG A 130 27.46 -7.64 25.46
N SER A 131 26.65 -7.78 24.42
CA SER A 131 26.94 -8.58 23.23
C SER A 131 27.90 -7.87 22.26
N ILE A 132 27.99 -6.55 22.31
CA ILE A 132 28.83 -5.77 21.38
C ILE A 132 30.29 -6.23 21.39
N PRO A 133 30.97 -6.43 22.53
CA PRO A 133 32.36 -6.92 22.52
C PRO A 133 32.50 -8.33 21.92
N VAL A 134 31.51 -9.19 22.10
CA VAL A 134 31.49 -10.56 21.57
C VAL A 134 31.35 -10.51 20.05
N ILE A 135 30.41 -9.70 19.56
CA ILE A 135 30.15 -9.49 18.14
C ILE A 135 31.39 -8.86 17.46
N ALA A 136 31.96 -7.80 18.04
CA ALA A 136 33.16 -7.16 17.50
C ALA A 136 34.34 -8.14 17.37
N ARG A 137 34.53 -9.01 18.35
CA ARG A 137 35.56 -10.07 18.29
C ARG A 137 35.27 -11.09 17.20
N ALA A 138 34.02 -11.48 17.04
CA ALA A 138 33.61 -12.43 16.00
C ALA A 138 33.74 -11.85 14.60
N LEU A 139 33.55 -10.53 14.43
CA LEU A 139 33.83 -9.79 13.20
C LEU A 139 35.33 -9.64 12.90
N GLY A 140 36.23 -10.14 13.76
CA GLY A 140 37.67 -10.08 13.59
C GLY A 140 38.28 -8.67 13.80
N VAL A 141 37.54 -7.77 14.45
CA VAL A 141 37.94 -6.36 14.58
C VAL A 141 38.62 -6.10 15.91
N LYS A 142 39.83 -5.51 15.86
CA LYS A 142 40.62 -5.17 17.06
C LYS A 142 40.22 -3.81 17.68
N ARG A 143 39.74 -2.89 16.81
CA ARG A 143 39.35 -1.54 17.21
C ARG A 143 37.97 -1.23 16.68
N TYR A 144 37.06 -0.81 17.54
CA TYR A 144 35.71 -0.41 17.15
C TYR A 144 35.23 0.78 17.97
N GLU A 145 34.27 1.49 17.42
CA GLU A 145 33.49 2.53 18.09
C GLU A 145 32.02 2.11 18.05
N VAL A 146 31.33 2.30 19.17
CA VAL A 146 29.89 2.06 19.24
C VAL A 146 29.16 3.38 19.14
N CYS A 147 28.20 3.48 18.25
CA CYS A 147 27.36 4.65 18.07
C CYS A 147 25.89 4.28 18.27
N TYR A 148 25.16 5.21 18.86
CA TYR A 148 23.71 5.06 19.05
C TYR A 148 22.98 5.42 17.75
N VAL A 149 21.97 4.62 17.40
CA VAL A 149 21.03 4.87 16.32
C VAL A 149 19.62 4.58 16.83
N ARG A 150 18.67 5.39 16.45
CA ARG A 150 17.26 5.22 16.84
C ARG A 150 16.73 3.85 16.45
N LEU A 151 15.93 3.25 17.30
CA LEU A 151 15.39 1.90 17.10
C LEU A 151 14.67 1.74 15.75
N LYS A 152 13.84 2.73 15.39
CA LYS A 152 13.11 2.73 14.12
C LYS A 152 14.03 2.75 12.90
N ASP A 153 15.10 3.52 12.96
CA ASP A 153 16.07 3.61 11.87
C ASP A 153 16.89 2.31 11.75
N MET A 154 17.23 1.69 12.91
CA MET A 154 17.85 0.37 12.95
C MET A 154 16.94 -0.71 12.37
N GLN A 155 15.64 -0.73 12.70
CA GLN A 155 14.68 -1.66 12.12
C GLN A 155 14.62 -1.54 10.61
N ASN A 156 14.50 -0.32 10.08
CA ASN A 156 14.49 -0.05 8.65
C ASN A 156 15.79 -0.51 7.96
N LEU A 157 16.94 -0.34 8.61
CA LEU A 157 18.23 -0.80 8.07
C LEU A 157 18.31 -2.32 8.07
N PHE A 158 17.85 -2.98 9.15
CA PHE A 158 17.79 -4.45 9.22
C PHE A 158 16.95 -5.07 8.11
N GLU A 159 15.78 -4.49 7.79
CA GLU A 159 14.93 -4.93 6.68
C GLU A 159 15.61 -4.80 5.32
N LYS A 160 16.48 -3.80 5.15
CA LYS A 160 17.27 -3.62 3.91
C LYS A 160 18.45 -4.58 3.81
N VAL A 161 19.13 -4.81 4.92
CA VAL A 161 20.31 -5.69 4.98
C VAL A 161 19.91 -7.15 4.97
N PHE A 162 18.89 -7.52 5.73
CA PHE A 162 18.37 -8.88 5.85
C PHE A 162 16.87 -8.86 5.56
N PRO A 163 16.48 -8.70 4.28
CA PRO A 163 15.08 -8.82 3.91
C PRO A 163 14.58 -10.18 4.41
N PRO A 164 13.34 -10.24 4.92
CA PRO A 164 12.78 -11.50 5.39
C PRO A 164 12.82 -12.52 4.26
N GLU A 165 13.52 -13.63 4.47
CA GLU A 165 13.60 -14.72 3.50
C GLU A 165 12.20 -15.32 3.31
N ASN A 166 11.87 -15.63 2.07
CA ASN A 166 10.66 -16.39 1.78
C ASN A 166 11.00 -17.87 1.96
N GLU A 167 10.64 -18.42 3.12
CA GLU A 167 10.94 -19.81 3.48
C GLU A 167 10.43 -20.79 2.43
N PHE A 168 9.30 -20.50 1.78
CA PHE A 168 8.74 -21.34 0.73
C PHE A 168 9.60 -21.36 -0.53
N LEU A 169 10.16 -20.21 -0.94
CA LEU A 169 11.05 -20.13 -2.10
C LEU A 169 12.41 -20.76 -1.82
N LYS A 170 12.92 -20.67 -0.59
CA LYS A 170 14.16 -21.31 -0.18
C LYS A 170 14.06 -22.83 -0.28
N VAL A 171 12.97 -23.43 0.20
CA VAL A 171 12.70 -24.86 0.05
C VAL A 171 12.62 -25.24 -1.43
N LEU A 172 12.10 -24.35 -2.28
CA LEU A 172 11.99 -24.57 -3.72
C LEU A 172 13.36 -24.55 -4.43
N GLU A 173 14.27 -23.66 -4.01
CA GLU A 173 15.66 -23.61 -4.52
C GLU A 173 16.51 -24.79 -4.05
N GLU A 174 16.31 -25.23 -2.81
CA GLU A 174 17.00 -26.41 -2.23
C GLU A 174 16.50 -27.74 -2.83
N SER A 175 15.25 -27.77 -3.32
CA SER A 175 14.61 -28.94 -3.91
C SER A 175 14.79 -29.06 -5.42
N LYS A 176 15.82 -28.48 -6.03
CA LYS A 176 16.19 -28.69 -7.44
C LYS A 176 16.55 -30.17 -7.65
N ILE A 177 15.52 -30.98 -7.80
CA ILE A 177 15.64 -32.36 -8.27
C ILE A 177 15.64 -32.28 -9.79
N GLU A 178 16.68 -32.80 -10.41
CA GLU A 178 16.74 -33.07 -11.85
C GLU A 178 15.50 -33.92 -12.23
N ILE A 179 14.60 -33.29 -13.01
CA ILE A 179 13.48 -34.01 -13.60
C ILE A 179 14.05 -34.77 -14.78
N THR A 180 14.23 -36.09 -14.61
CA THR A 180 14.49 -37.01 -15.72
C THR A 180 13.26 -36.98 -16.64
N GLU A 181 13.51 -36.68 -17.91
CA GLU A 181 12.54 -36.83 -18.99
C GLU A 181 12.12 -38.28 -19.14
N GLU A 182 10.99 -38.66 -18.55
CA GLU A 182 10.26 -39.85 -18.98
C GLU A 182 9.13 -39.36 -19.91
N GLU A 183 9.18 -39.83 -21.13
CA GLU A 183 8.18 -39.62 -22.17
C GLU A 183 6.79 -40.04 -21.64
N LEU A 184 5.89 -39.05 -21.45
CA LEU A 184 4.47 -39.29 -21.16
C LEU A 184 3.72 -39.19 -22.49
N GLU A 185 3.32 -40.37 -22.99
CA GLU A 185 2.36 -40.51 -24.09
C GLU A 185 1.06 -39.74 -23.79
N GLU A 186 0.38 -39.31 -24.86
CA GLU A 186 -0.93 -38.64 -24.85
C GLU A 186 -1.97 -39.48 -24.11
N GLU A 187 -2.16 -39.23 -22.82
CA GLU A 187 -3.26 -39.82 -22.07
C GLU A 187 -4.23 -38.75 -21.60
N THR A 188 -5.52 -39.05 -21.74
CA THR A 188 -6.65 -38.39 -21.13
C THR A 188 -6.30 -37.90 -19.73
N LEU A 189 -6.71 -36.64 -19.42
CA LEU A 189 -6.49 -36.02 -18.11
C LEU A 189 -6.81 -36.97 -16.97
N ASP A 190 -5.79 -37.67 -16.48
CA ASP A 190 -5.92 -38.57 -15.34
C ASP A 190 -5.83 -37.72 -14.05
N GLU A 191 -6.95 -37.67 -13.32
CA GLU A 191 -7.02 -36.96 -12.03
C GLU A 191 -5.94 -37.49 -11.05
N ALA A 192 -5.60 -38.78 -11.13
CA ALA A 192 -4.58 -39.39 -10.30
C ALA A 192 -3.15 -38.87 -10.63
N ALA A 193 -2.86 -38.57 -11.90
CA ALA A 193 -1.56 -38.02 -12.30
C ALA A 193 -1.40 -36.55 -11.83
N ILE A 194 -2.48 -35.78 -11.90
CA ILE A 194 -2.51 -34.40 -11.35
C ILE A 194 -2.34 -34.44 -9.83
N GLU A 195 -3.00 -35.36 -9.15
CA GLU A 195 -2.90 -35.50 -7.70
C GLU A 195 -1.49 -35.92 -7.24
N ALA A 196 -0.79 -36.75 -8.03
CA ALA A 196 0.61 -37.08 -7.80
C ALA A 196 1.55 -35.90 -7.99
N GLU A 197 1.29 -35.01 -8.95
CA GLU A 197 2.04 -33.76 -9.13
C GLU A 197 1.76 -32.73 -8.00
N ILE A 198 0.53 -32.65 -7.51
CA ILE A 198 0.12 -31.73 -6.41
C ILE A 198 0.76 -32.17 -5.09
N ASN A 199 0.90 -33.46 -4.83
CA ASN A 199 1.53 -33.98 -3.63
C ASN A 199 3.04 -33.72 -3.54
N LYS A 200 3.67 -33.20 -4.60
CA LYS A 200 5.03 -32.64 -4.51
C LYS A 200 4.97 -31.33 -3.73
N SER A 201 5.60 -31.30 -2.56
CA SER A 201 5.73 -30.13 -1.68
C SER A 201 6.15 -28.85 -2.44
N MET A 202 6.77 -28.99 -3.60
CA MET A 202 7.25 -27.95 -4.48
C MET A 202 6.14 -27.01 -4.99
N LEU A 203 5.00 -27.53 -5.49
CA LEU A 203 3.92 -26.68 -6.01
C LEU A 203 3.20 -25.90 -4.91
N VAL A 204 3.03 -26.53 -3.76
CA VAL A 204 2.48 -25.87 -2.58
C VAL A 204 3.39 -24.72 -2.16
N ASN A 205 4.71 -24.95 -2.12
CA ASN A 205 5.68 -23.91 -1.78
C ASN A 205 5.73 -22.80 -2.82
N LEU A 206 5.60 -23.12 -4.12
CA LEU A 206 5.52 -22.11 -5.17
C LEU A 206 4.30 -21.18 -4.97
N VAL A 207 3.12 -21.75 -4.72
CA VAL A 207 1.89 -20.96 -4.53
C VAL A 207 1.96 -20.13 -3.25
N GLU A 208 2.37 -20.71 -2.12
CA GLU A 208 2.51 -19.98 -0.86
C GLU A 208 3.60 -18.90 -0.97
N GLY A 209 4.75 -19.22 -1.60
CA GLY A 209 5.83 -18.28 -1.86
C GLY A 209 5.41 -17.12 -2.74
N MET A 210 4.64 -17.39 -3.79
CA MET A 210 4.06 -16.39 -4.68
C MET A 210 3.15 -15.40 -3.91
N LEU A 211 2.28 -15.91 -3.04
CA LEU A 211 1.38 -15.07 -2.24
C LEU A 211 2.16 -14.14 -1.31
N VAL A 212 3.17 -14.66 -0.62
CA VAL A 212 4.03 -13.87 0.28
C VAL A 212 4.83 -12.84 -0.49
N GLU A 213 5.47 -13.24 -1.58
CA GLU A 213 6.34 -12.38 -2.37
C GLU A 213 5.58 -11.24 -3.04
N ALA A 214 4.34 -11.49 -3.50
CA ALA A 214 3.48 -10.46 -4.06
C ALA A 214 3.20 -9.33 -3.06
N VAL A 215 2.96 -9.66 -1.79
CA VAL A 215 2.77 -8.66 -0.72
C VAL A 215 4.05 -7.86 -0.49
N ARG A 216 5.20 -8.53 -0.37
CA ARG A 216 6.51 -7.91 -0.11
C ARG A 216 6.95 -6.99 -1.24
N LYS A 217 6.69 -7.39 -2.50
CA LYS A 217 6.96 -6.55 -3.69
C LYS A 217 5.91 -5.48 -3.94
N GLY A 218 4.88 -5.41 -3.12
CA GLY A 218 3.83 -4.40 -3.24
C GLY A 218 2.90 -4.60 -4.42
N ALA A 219 2.79 -5.83 -4.95
CA ALA A 219 1.87 -6.13 -6.03
C ALA A 219 0.41 -5.86 -5.63
N SER A 220 -0.38 -5.41 -6.59
CA SER A 220 -1.84 -5.29 -6.47
C SER A 220 -2.55 -6.56 -6.92
N ASP A 221 -2.00 -7.24 -7.93
CA ASP A 221 -2.58 -8.47 -8.49
C ASP A 221 -1.45 -9.44 -8.88
N ILE A 222 -1.76 -10.74 -8.81
CA ILE A 222 -0.96 -11.85 -9.32
C ILE A 222 -1.72 -12.43 -10.50
N HIS A 223 -1.05 -12.63 -11.62
CA HIS A 223 -1.61 -13.28 -12.79
C HIS A 223 -0.89 -14.59 -13.04
N ILE A 224 -1.62 -15.69 -13.07
CA ILE A 224 -1.13 -17.03 -13.41
C ILE A 224 -1.66 -17.34 -14.79
N ILE A 225 -0.76 -17.40 -15.76
CA ILE A 225 -1.09 -17.44 -17.19
C ILE A 225 -0.50 -18.69 -17.81
N PRO A 226 -1.32 -19.70 -18.12
CA PRO A 226 -0.90 -20.86 -18.93
C PRO A 226 -0.43 -20.42 -20.31
N LYS A 227 0.72 -20.92 -20.76
CA LYS A 227 1.25 -20.67 -22.12
C LYS A 227 1.08 -21.84 -23.05
N ASP A 228 1.36 -23.02 -22.53
CA ASP A 228 1.22 -24.31 -23.21
C ASP A 228 0.94 -25.42 -22.18
N SER A 229 0.97 -26.67 -22.61
CA SER A 229 0.66 -27.84 -21.77
C SER A 229 1.60 -28.08 -20.58
N LYS A 230 2.79 -27.42 -20.57
CA LYS A 230 3.83 -27.63 -19.53
C LYS A 230 4.45 -26.34 -19.03
N THR A 231 3.95 -25.18 -19.47
CA THR A 231 4.55 -23.86 -19.13
C THR A 231 3.50 -22.91 -18.59
N THR A 232 3.76 -22.34 -17.41
CA THR A 232 2.94 -21.30 -16.79
C THR A 232 3.80 -20.11 -16.44
N GLU A 233 3.39 -18.92 -16.86
CA GLU A 233 3.99 -17.66 -16.43
C GLU A 233 3.21 -17.06 -15.25
N ILE A 234 3.95 -16.60 -14.24
CA ILE A 234 3.39 -15.88 -13.10
C ILE A 234 3.87 -14.44 -13.16
N HIS A 235 2.94 -13.53 -13.25
CA HIS A 235 3.20 -12.10 -13.33
C HIS A 235 2.64 -11.37 -12.11
N PHE A 236 3.36 -10.38 -11.62
CA PHE A 236 2.87 -9.44 -10.62
C PHE A 236 2.52 -8.11 -11.27
N ARG A 237 1.37 -7.54 -10.89
CA ARG A 237 1.04 -6.17 -11.24
C ARG A 237 1.58 -5.24 -10.17
N ILE A 238 2.62 -4.48 -10.50
CA ILE A 238 3.27 -3.52 -9.60
C ILE A 238 3.17 -2.14 -10.24
N ASP A 239 2.68 -1.16 -9.49
CA ASP A 239 2.45 0.22 -9.95
C ASP A 239 1.66 0.29 -11.27
N GLY A 240 0.66 -0.61 -11.42
CA GLY A 240 -0.24 -0.70 -12.57
C GLY A 240 0.30 -1.52 -13.76
N LYS A 241 1.57 -1.91 -13.79
CA LYS A 241 2.19 -2.68 -14.89
C LYS A 241 2.40 -4.14 -14.51
N LEU A 242 2.10 -5.05 -15.45
CA LEU A 242 2.41 -6.46 -15.31
C LEU A 242 3.91 -6.69 -15.51
N ARG A 243 4.50 -7.52 -14.64
CA ARG A 243 5.91 -7.89 -14.67
C ARG A 243 6.04 -9.38 -14.45
N LEU A 244 6.81 -10.04 -15.30
CA LEU A 244 7.12 -11.46 -15.13
C LEU A 244 7.88 -11.63 -13.81
N TRP A 245 7.37 -12.51 -12.96
CA TRP A 245 8.02 -12.87 -11.70
C TRP A 245 8.68 -14.25 -11.78
N HIS A 246 7.96 -15.24 -12.36
CA HIS A 246 8.43 -16.61 -12.44
C HIS A 246 7.86 -17.32 -13.66
N VAL A 247 8.64 -18.21 -14.26
CA VAL A 247 8.19 -19.14 -15.30
C VAL A 247 8.33 -20.54 -14.72
N GLN A 248 7.22 -21.25 -14.61
CA GLN A 248 7.21 -22.65 -14.21
C GLN A 248 7.14 -23.52 -15.45
N GLU A 249 8.19 -24.29 -15.68
CA GLU A 249 8.31 -25.23 -16.79
C GLU A 249 8.20 -26.67 -16.29
N GLY A 250 7.83 -27.59 -17.19
CA GLY A 250 7.79 -29.03 -16.92
C GLY A 250 6.60 -29.49 -16.06
N ILE A 251 5.69 -28.59 -15.70
CA ILE A 251 4.52 -28.88 -14.85
C ILE A 251 3.25 -28.45 -15.59
N ARG A 252 2.23 -29.28 -15.53
CA ARG A 252 0.93 -28.97 -16.13
C ARG A 252 0.29 -27.76 -15.44
N PRO A 253 -0.21 -26.78 -16.20
CA PRO A 253 -0.90 -25.61 -15.63
C PRO A 253 -2.07 -25.96 -14.71
N GLU A 254 -2.75 -27.08 -14.99
CA GLU A 254 -3.87 -27.58 -14.20
C GLU A 254 -3.46 -27.97 -12.77
N ALA A 255 -2.23 -28.45 -12.59
CA ALA A 255 -1.72 -28.79 -11.26
C ALA A 255 -1.50 -27.52 -10.41
N ILE A 256 -0.99 -26.44 -11.00
CA ILE A 256 -0.87 -25.13 -10.33
C ILE A 256 -2.25 -24.57 -10.00
N ALA A 257 -3.18 -24.63 -10.98
CA ALA A 257 -4.55 -24.18 -10.79
C ALA A 257 -5.25 -24.96 -9.65
N ALA A 258 -5.08 -26.27 -9.59
CA ALA A 258 -5.65 -27.11 -8.54
C ALA A 258 -5.11 -26.73 -7.15
N VAL A 259 -3.80 -26.45 -7.01
CA VAL A 259 -3.22 -26.00 -5.73
C VAL A 259 -3.79 -24.64 -5.31
N VAL A 260 -3.93 -23.69 -6.24
CA VAL A 260 -4.55 -22.40 -5.93
C VAL A 260 -6.00 -22.56 -5.50
N LYS A 261 -6.76 -23.41 -6.19
CA LYS A 261 -8.16 -23.71 -5.84
C LYS A 261 -8.28 -24.37 -4.46
N ASP A 262 -7.43 -25.34 -4.14
CA ASP A 262 -7.39 -25.98 -2.82
C ASP A 262 -7.10 -24.99 -1.67
N ARG A 263 -6.32 -23.96 -1.94
CA ARG A 263 -6.04 -22.89 -0.99
C ARG A 263 -7.15 -21.85 -0.89
N SER A 264 -8.05 -21.85 -1.87
CA SER A 264 -9.14 -20.88 -1.96
C SER A 264 -10.41 -21.42 -1.29
N LYS A 265 -11.13 -20.54 -0.61
CA LYS A 265 -12.50 -20.79 -0.16
C LYS A 265 -13.49 -20.39 -1.25
N ASN A 266 -14.63 -21.09 -1.33
CA ASN A 266 -15.71 -20.87 -2.30
C ASN A 266 -15.33 -21.17 -3.76
N VAL A 267 -14.34 -22.00 -4.00
CA VAL A 267 -13.93 -22.48 -5.32
C VAL A 267 -13.96 -24.00 -5.30
N ASP A 268 -14.54 -24.59 -6.34
CA ASP A 268 -14.51 -26.04 -6.56
C ASP A 268 -13.25 -26.41 -7.33
N ARG A 269 -12.44 -27.30 -6.76
CA ARG A 269 -11.20 -27.78 -7.35
C ARG A 269 -11.43 -28.51 -8.69
N PHE A 270 -12.52 -29.25 -8.80
CA PHE A 270 -12.78 -30.12 -9.93
C PHE A 270 -13.54 -29.44 -11.08
N GLU A 271 -14.22 -28.33 -10.79
CA GLU A 271 -14.93 -27.53 -11.80
C GLU A 271 -13.93 -26.76 -12.69
N ARG A 272 -13.94 -27.01 -13.99
CA ARG A 272 -13.01 -26.40 -14.96
C ARG A 272 -13.68 -25.71 -16.13
N GLU A 273 -15.00 -25.75 -16.19
CA GLU A 273 -15.77 -25.20 -17.32
C GLU A 273 -16.43 -23.87 -16.99
N MET A 274 -16.57 -23.54 -15.71
CA MET A 274 -17.20 -22.31 -15.24
C MET A 274 -16.22 -21.36 -14.60
N ALA A 275 -16.48 -20.06 -14.76
CA ALA A 275 -15.78 -19.03 -14.01
C ALA A 275 -16.09 -19.17 -12.52
N GLN A 276 -15.07 -19.02 -11.67
CA GLN A 276 -15.20 -19.16 -10.24
C GLN A 276 -14.54 -18.00 -9.52
N ASP A 277 -15.16 -17.55 -8.44
CA ASP A 277 -14.62 -16.52 -7.55
C ASP A 277 -14.46 -17.06 -6.13
N GLY A 278 -13.27 -16.87 -5.56
CA GLY A 278 -12.95 -17.32 -4.23
C GLY A 278 -12.08 -16.34 -3.46
N PHE A 279 -11.63 -16.77 -2.30
CA PHE A 279 -10.73 -15.97 -1.49
C PHE A 279 -9.75 -16.84 -0.69
N ILE A 280 -8.57 -16.27 -0.46
CA ILE A 280 -7.52 -16.83 0.39
C ILE A 280 -7.23 -15.85 1.52
N GLN A 281 -6.88 -16.36 2.69
CA GLN A 281 -6.38 -15.56 3.80
C GLN A 281 -5.05 -16.14 4.28
N ARG A 282 -4.03 -15.28 4.40
CA ARG A 282 -2.70 -15.68 4.90
C ARG A 282 -2.12 -14.62 5.80
N LYS A 283 -1.38 -15.08 6.79
CA LYS A 283 -0.57 -14.20 7.63
C LYS A 283 0.78 -14.00 6.95
N VAL A 284 1.09 -12.78 6.56
CA VAL A 284 2.36 -12.38 5.94
C VAL A 284 3.00 -11.31 6.82
N ASP A 285 4.25 -11.56 7.25
CA ASP A 285 5.02 -10.63 8.09
C ASP A 285 4.21 -10.13 9.33
N GLY A 286 3.50 -11.08 9.97
CA GLY A 286 2.68 -10.81 11.17
C GLY A 286 1.27 -10.26 10.90
N HIS A 287 0.94 -9.87 9.67
CA HIS A 287 -0.34 -9.25 9.30
C HIS A 287 -1.21 -10.20 8.49
N MET A 288 -2.53 -10.15 8.73
CA MET A 288 -3.50 -10.91 7.95
C MET A 288 -3.74 -10.23 6.60
N ILE A 289 -3.41 -10.93 5.53
CA ILE A 289 -3.64 -10.50 4.15
C ILE A 289 -4.79 -11.30 3.55
N ARG A 290 -5.67 -10.63 2.85
CA ARG A 290 -6.76 -11.23 2.08
C ARG A 290 -6.44 -11.19 0.60
N TYR A 291 -6.82 -12.24 -0.10
CA TYR A 291 -6.63 -12.37 -1.54
C TYR A 291 -7.96 -12.76 -2.17
N ARG A 292 -8.41 -12.02 -3.18
CA ARG A 292 -9.55 -12.39 -4.00
C ARG A 292 -9.04 -13.17 -5.20
N VAL A 293 -9.55 -14.37 -5.37
CA VAL A 293 -9.17 -15.28 -6.46
C VAL A 293 -10.28 -15.29 -7.50
N SER A 294 -9.93 -15.09 -8.76
CA SER A 294 -10.84 -15.26 -9.90
C SER A 294 -10.20 -16.25 -10.87
N VAL A 295 -10.94 -17.29 -11.18
CA VAL A 295 -10.53 -18.39 -12.07
C VAL A 295 -11.39 -18.34 -13.33
N LEU A 296 -10.75 -18.30 -14.50
CA LEU A 296 -11.43 -18.26 -15.79
C LEU A 296 -10.95 -19.43 -16.68
N PRO A 297 -11.89 -20.26 -17.19
CA PRO A 297 -11.55 -21.23 -18.22
C PRO A 297 -11.12 -20.50 -19.49
N ILE A 298 -10.00 -20.88 -20.07
CA ILE A 298 -9.48 -20.34 -21.32
C ILE A 298 -9.12 -21.45 -22.30
N VAL A 299 -9.13 -21.15 -23.59
CA VAL A 299 -8.70 -22.06 -24.64
C VAL A 299 -7.21 -21.87 -24.89
N GLY A 300 -6.45 -22.97 -24.94
CA GLY A 300 -5.03 -22.94 -25.31
C GLY A 300 -4.82 -22.70 -26.81
N ARG A 301 -3.54 -22.57 -27.22
CA ARG A 301 -3.17 -22.45 -28.64
C ARG A 301 -3.65 -23.64 -29.47
N GLU A 302 -3.65 -24.80 -28.90
CA GLU A 302 -4.27 -26.01 -29.44
C GLU A 302 -5.67 -26.12 -28.86
N PHE A 303 -6.69 -26.02 -29.69
CA PHE A 303 -8.11 -25.99 -29.32
C PHE A 303 -8.58 -27.15 -28.44
N GLN A 304 -7.77 -28.20 -28.33
CA GLN A 304 -8.05 -29.38 -27.54
C GLN A 304 -7.80 -29.19 -26.04
N TYR A 305 -6.95 -28.20 -25.65
CA TYR A 305 -6.59 -27.97 -24.24
C TYR A 305 -7.43 -26.86 -23.64
N LYS A 306 -8.14 -27.15 -22.57
CA LYS A 306 -8.83 -26.19 -21.72
C LYS A 306 -7.91 -25.86 -20.54
N PHE A 307 -7.45 -24.64 -20.46
CA PHE A 307 -6.65 -24.13 -19.36
C PHE A 307 -7.48 -23.23 -18.44
N GLU A 308 -6.96 -22.91 -17.29
CA GLU A 308 -7.54 -21.94 -16.37
C GLU A 308 -6.55 -20.79 -16.15
N SER A 309 -6.96 -19.59 -16.50
CA SER A 309 -6.24 -18.37 -16.16
C SER A 309 -6.72 -17.89 -14.78
N ILE A 310 -5.78 -17.59 -13.89
CA ILE A 310 -6.11 -17.18 -12.53
C ILE A 310 -5.56 -15.78 -12.27
N VAL A 311 -6.41 -14.91 -11.71
CA VAL A 311 -6.01 -13.60 -11.21
C VAL A 311 -6.30 -13.54 -9.71
N ILE A 312 -5.28 -13.18 -8.94
CA ILE A 312 -5.38 -13.07 -7.49
C ILE A 312 -5.11 -11.62 -7.12
N ARG A 313 -6.13 -10.91 -6.64
CA ARG A 313 -6.01 -9.55 -6.11
C ARG A 313 -5.51 -9.58 -4.66
N VAL A 314 -4.48 -8.80 -4.37
CA VAL A 314 -3.91 -8.67 -3.02
C VAL A 314 -4.61 -7.54 -2.28
N LEU A 315 -5.28 -7.86 -1.18
CA LEU A 315 -6.00 -6.92 -0.33
C LEU A 315 -5.24 -6.77 1.01
N ASP A 316 -4.39 -5.76 1.05
CA ASP A 316 -3.52 -5.44 2.20
C ASP A 316 -4.07 -4.19 2.90
N ASP A 317 -4.71 -4.37 4.05
CA ASP A 317 -5.34 -3.30 4.82
C ASP A 317 -4.34 -2.21 5.28
N ARG A 318 -3.04 -2.52 5.38
CA ARG A 318 -1.99 -1.56 5.74
C ARG A 318 -1.76 -0.48 4.68
N LYS A 319 -2.13 -0.76 3.42
CA LYS A 319 -2.00 0.16 2.29
C LYS A 319 -3.16 1.13 2.15
N VAL A 320 -4.19 0.96 2.98
CA VAL A 320 -5.35 1.85 2.96
C VAL A 320 -4.96 3.22 3.49
N ILE A 321 -5.17 4.23 2.67
CA ILE A 321 -4.98 5.62 3.08
C ILE A 321 -6.23 6.05 3.85
N THR A 322 -6.07 6.33 5.15
CA THR A 322 -7.13 6.82 6.02
C THR A 322 -7.07 8.33 6.26
N ASP A 323 -5.95 8.94 5.88
CA ASP A 323 -5.66 10.36 6.06
C ASP A 323 -5.92 11.11 4.75
N LEU A 324 -6.82 12.09 4.77
CA LEU A 324 -7.16 12.92 3.62
C LEU A 324 -5.94 13.69 3.06
N ASP A 325 -4.98 14.04 3.91
CA ASP A 325 -3.77 14.76 3.48
C ASP A 325 -2.87 13.91 2.59
N LYS A 326 -2.90 12.60 2.80
CA LYS A 326 -2.12 11.64 2.01
C LYS A 326 -2.76 11.30 0.64
N LEU A 327 -4.02 11.68 0.41
CA LEU A 327 -4.65 11.53 -0.91
C LEU A 327 -4.00 12.44 -1.97
N GLY A 328 -3.35 13.51 -1.52
CA GLY A 328 -2.58 14.38 -2.40
C GLY A 328 -3.43 15.24 -3.33
N PHE A 329 -4.50 15.82 -2.86
CA PHE A 329 -5.31 16.78 -3.61
C PHE A 329 -4.49 18.01 -4.08
N GLN A 330 -4.83 18.53 -5.27
CA GLN A 330 -4.20 19.70 -5.86
C GLN A 330 -5.14 20.91 -5.82
N GLY A 331 -4.57 22.10 -5.80
CA GLY A 331 -5.33 23.35 -5.83
C GLY A 331 -6.41 23.41 -4.73
N LYS A 332 -7.61 23.78 -5.12
CA LYS A 332 -8.78 23.86 -4.21
C LYS A 332 -9.49 22.51 -3.97
N ALA A 333 -9.03 21.42 -4.58
CA ALA A 333 -9.75 20.14 -4.54
C ALA A 333 -9.96 19.64 -3.11
N LYS A 334 -8.96 19.77 -2.22
CA LYS A 334 -9.09 19.40 -0.80
C LYS A 334 -10.15 20.22 -0.08
N GLU A 335 -10.13 21.55 -0.25
CA GLU A 335 -11.11 22.46 0.34
C GLU A 335 -12.54 22.09 -0.10
N PHE A 336 -12.73 21.90 -1.41
CA PHE A 336 -14.01 21.50 -1.99
C PHE A 336 -14.49 20.14 -1.44
N PHE A 337 -13.56 19.20 -1.33
CA PHE A 337 -13.88 17.86 -0.82
C PHE A 337 -14.31 17.90 0.64
N ILE A 338 -13.51 18.54 1.51
CA ILE A 338 -13.85 18.68 2.93
C ILE A 338 -15.19 19.40 3.09
N LYS A 339 -15.41 20.49 2.34
CA LYS A 339 -16.67 21.23 2.37
C LYS A 339 -17.87 20.37 1.95
N ALA A 340 -17.69 19.49 0.98
CA ALA A 340 -18.75 18.59 0.49
C ALA A 340 -19.07 17.48 1.50
N ILE A 341 -18.06 16.83 2.10
CA ILE A 341 -18.24 15.73 3.05
C ILE A 341 -18.64 16.20 4.47
N SER A 342 -18.49 17.48 4.76
CA SER A 342 -18.93 18.08 6.03
C SER A 342 -20.39 18.53 6.02
N LYS A 343 -21.08 18.39 4.89
CA LYS A 343 -22.53 18.69 4.82
C LYS A 343 -23.32 17.56 5.45
N PRO A 344 -24.45 17.86 6.09
CA PRO A 344 -25.29 16.83 6.71
C PRO A 344 -25.98 15.93 5.69
N GLN A 345 -26.12 16.39 4.45
CA GLN A 345 -26.79 15.66 3.37
C GLN A 345 -26.20 15.99 2.01
N GLY A 346 -26.54 15.20 1.02
CA GLY A 346 -26.13 15.36 -0.35
C GLY A 346 -25.21 14.22 -0.80
N MET A 347 -24.81 14.26 -2.06
CA MET A 347 -24.08 13.17 -2.69
C MET A 347 -22.66 13.58 -3.05
N VAL A 348 -21.72 12.70 -2.73
CA VAL A 348 -20.30 12.79 -3.08
C VAL A 348 -19.99 11.64 -4.04
N ILE A 349 -19.56 11.97 -5.24
CA ILE A 349 -19.27 10.98 -6.28
C ILE A 349 -17.78 11.02 -6.61
N VAL A 350 -17.14 9.85 -6.64
CA VAL A 350 -15.78 9.69 -7.16
C VAL A 350 -15.85 8.88 -8.45
N THR A 351 -15.31 9.43 -9.54
CA THR A 351 -15.35 8.78 -10.85
C THR A 351 -13.95 8.54 -11.41
N GLY A 352 -13.85 7.65 -12.37
CA GLY A 352 -12.62 7.27 -13.05
C GLY A 352 -12.59 5.77 -13.41
N PRO A 353 -11.58 5.33 -14.17
CA PRO A 353 -11.44 3.93 -14.55
C PRO A 353 -11.14 3.02 -13.35
N THR A 354 -11.15 1.71 -13.62
CA THR A 354 -10.71 0.71 -12.65
C THR A 354 -9.25 0.97 -12.25
N GLY A 355 -8.97 0.89 -10.94
CA GLY A 355 -7.62 1.11 -10.41
C GLY A 355 -7.22 2.59 -10.27
N SER A 356 -8.13 3.55 -10.46
CA SER A 356 -7.85 4.98 -10.25
C SER A 356 -7.82 5.41 -8.77
N GLY A 357 -8.10 4.51 -7.83
CA GLY A 357 -8.05 4.79 -6.39
C GLY A 357 -9.37 5.30 -5.79
N LYS A 358 -10.51 5.16 -6.48
CA LYS A 358 -11.83 5.62 -6.02
C LYS A 358 -12.18 5.11 -4.62
N SER A 359 -12.07 3.80 -4.40
CA SER A 359 -12.37 3.17 -3.11
C SER A 359 -11.50 3.74 -1.99
N THR A 360 -10.21 3.97 -2.25
CA THR A 360 -9.28 4.58 -1.28
C THR A 360 -9.73 5.98 -0.87
N THR A 361 -10.16 6.81 -1.83
CA THR A 361 -10.65 8.17 -1.57
C THR A 361 -11.94 8.15 -0.76
N LEU A 362 -12.89 7.26 -1.09
CA LEU A 362 -14.12 7.10 -0.31
C LEU A 362 -13.86 6.60 1.10
N MET A 363 -12.94 5.64 1.27
CA MET A 363 -12.56 5.14 2.58
C MET A 363 -11.91 6.20 3.45
N ALA A 364 -11.00 7.02 2.89
CA ALA A 364 -10.42 8.14 3.61
C ALA A 364 -11.50 9.16 4.04
N ALA A 365 -12.49 9.42 3.18
CA ALA A 365 -13.63 10.28 3.54
C ALA A 365 -14.46 9.68 4.67
N LEU A 366 -14.79 8.39 4.61
CA LEU A 366 -15.54 7.71 5.67
C LEU A 366 -14.77 7.73 6.99
N HIS A 367 -13.47 7.41 6.99
CA HIS A 367 -12.63 7.52 8.18
C HIS A 367 -12.63 8.93 8.79
N TYR A 368 -12.65 9.95 7.95
CA TYR A 368 -12.67 11.35 8.40
C TYR A 368 -13.98 11.72 9.11
N ILE A 369 -15.13 11.19 8.64
CA ILE A 369 -16.46 11.56 9.14
C ILE A 369 -17.02 10.61 10.20
N ILE A 370 -16.53 9.36 10.28
CA ILE A 370 -17.00 8.38 11.25
C ILE A 370 -16.74 8.87 12.67
N LYS A 371 -17.80 8.90 13.46
CA LYS A 371 -17.82 9.22 14.90
C LYS A 371 -18.79 8.28 15.59
N PRO A 372 -18.70 8.09 16.92
CA PRO A 372 -19.60 7.20 17.66
C PRO A 372 -21.09 7.55 17.51
N GLU A 373 -21.38 8.84 17.25
CA GLU A 373 -22.76 9.35 17.13
C GLU A 373 -23.34 9.21 15.72
N ILE A 374 -22.53 8.78 14.73
CA ILE A 374 -22.93 8.72 13.31
C ILE A 374 -23.11 7.27 12.89
N ASN A 375 -24.30 6.94 12.39
CA ASN A 375 -24.62 5.63 11.85
C ASN A 375 -24.23 5.55 10.37
N VAL A 376 -23.15 4.81 10.09
CA VAL A 376 -22.59 4.65 8.74
C VAL A 376 -22.86 3.24 8.22
N LEU A 377 -23.54 3.16 7.06
CA LEU A 377 -23.78 1.90 6.36
C LEU A 377 -23.19 1.93 4.95
N THR A 378 -22.68 0.78 4.50
CA THR A 378 -22.18 0.62 3.13
C THR A 378 -22.85 -0.55 2.42
N VAL A 379 -22.97 -0.48 1.11
CA VAL A 379 -23.37 -1.58 0.21
C VAL A 379 -22.31 -1.77 -0.84
N GLU A 380 -21.68 -2.94 -0.88
CA GLU A 380 -20.49 -3.20 -1.67
C GLU A 380 -20.55 -4.56 -2.39
N ASP A 381 -19.92 -4.65 -3.56
CA ASP A 381 -19.85 -5.87 -4.38
C ASP A 381 -18.43 -6.14 -4.90
N PRO A 382 -17.61 -6.85 -4.12
CA PRO A 382 -17.74 -7.21 -2.70
C PRO A 382 -17.16 -6.12 -1.76
N VAL A 383 -17.22 -6.37 -0.45
CA VAL A 383 -16.46 -5.59 0.55
C VAL A 383 -14.96 -5.87 0.36
N GLU A 384 -14.19 -4.86 -0.03
CA GLU A 384 -12.75 -4.98 -0.24
C GLU A 384 -11.96 -4.80 1.07
N TYR A 385 -12.32 -3.82 1.88
CA TYR A 385 -11.63 -3.47 3.12
C TYR A 385 -12.62 -3.27 4.26
N ILE A 386 -12.21 -3.60 5.48
CA ILE A 386 -13.03 -3.37 6.66
C ILE A 386 -12.85 -1.93 7.14
N ILE A 387 -13.95 -1.22 7.31
CA ILE A 387 -13.98 0.17 7.79
C ILE A 387 -14.46 0.15 9.25
N PRO A 388 -13.57 0.40 10.22
CA PRO A 388 -13.98 0.46 11.62
C PRO A 388 -15.06 1.54 11.83
N GLY A 389 -16.13 1.17 12.50
CA GLY A 389 -17.27 2.07 12.76
C GLY A 389 -18.35 2.08 11.65
N ALA A 390 -18.15 1.42 10.50
CA ALA A 390 -19.16 1.24 9.48
C ALA A 390 -19.77 -0.17 9.54
N ARG A 391 -21.06 -0.27 9.20
CA ARG A 391 -21.76 -1.54 8.98
C ARG A 391 -21.81 -1.82 7.49
N GLN A 392 -21.04 -2.82 7.05
CA GLN A 392 -20.80 -3.07 5.63
C GLN A 392 -21.64 -4.26 5.14
N LEU A 393 -22.54 -4.01 4.19
CA LEU A 393 -23.36 -5.02 3.54
C LEU A 393 -22.66 -5.50 2.27
N LYS A 394 -22.51 -6.83 2.15
CA LYS A 394 -22.01 -7.48 0.94
C LYS A 394 -23.18 -7.91 0.08
N ILE A 395 -23.16 -7.53 -1.20
CA ILE A 395 -24.07 -8.04 -2.23
C ILE A 395 -23.78 -9.51 -2.54
N GLY A 396 -24.78 -10.24 -2.90
CA GLY A 396 -24.67 -11.65 -3.23
C GLY A 396 -25.90 -12.19 -3.96
N PRO A 397 -25.95 -13.49 -4.27
CA PRO A 397 -27.03 -14.08 -5.08
C PRO A 397 -28.45 -13.89 -4.54
N LYS A 398 -28.57 -13.67 -3.22
CA LYS A 398 -29.88 -13.52 -2.54
C LYS A 398 -30.28 -12.07 -2.28
N MET A 399 -29.39 -11.10 -2.53
CA MET A 399 -29.65 -9.68 -2.26
C MET A 399 -28.86 -8.81 -3.24
N ASN A 400 -29.56 -8.10 -4.12
CA ASN A 400 -28.97 -7.13 -5.05
C ASN A 400 -28.83 -5.74 -4.42
N PHE A 401 -28.21 -4.77 -5.15
CA PHE A 401 -28.00 -3.40 -4.70
C PHE A 401 -29.31 -2.71 -4.32
N GLU A 402 -30.34 -2.82 -5.15
CA GLU A 402 -31.64 -2.20 -4.91
C GLU A 402 -32.27 -2.69 -3.60
N GLN A 403 -32.31 -4.00 -3.39
CA GLN A 403 -32.86 -4.61 -2.19
C GLN A 403 -32.08 -4.19 -0.93
N ALA A 404 -30.75 -4.16 -1.02
CA ALA A 404 -29.87 -3.73 0.07
C ALA A 404 -30.12 -2.26 0.43
N LEU A 405 -30.18 -1.36 -0.57
CA LEU A 405 -30.43 0.06 -0.36
C LEU A 405 -31.84 0.32 0.24
N ARG A 406 -32.87 -0.40 -0.22
CA ARG A 406 -34.22 -0.34 0.39
C ARG A 406 -34.22 -0.82 1.83
N ALA A 407 -33.38 -1.79 2.18
CA ALA A 407 -33.23 -2.25 3.55
C ALA A 407 -32.54 -1.20 4.43
N ILE A 408 -31.47 -0.58 3.94
CA ILE A 408 -30.71 0.46 4.64
C ILE A 408 -31.60 1.65 5.05
N LEU A 409 -32.54 2.06 4.20
CA LEU A 409 -33.50 3.13 4.52
C LEU A 409 -34.28 2.91 5.83
N ARG A 410 -34.38 1.69 6.31
CA ARG A 410 -35.05 1.33 7.57
C ARG A 410 -34.10 1.12 8.75
N HIS A 411 -32.82 1.40 8.55
CA HIS A 411 -31.76 1.24 9.56
C HIS A 411 -31.26 2.57 10.13
N ASP A 412 -32.05 3.65 9.96
CA ASP A 412 -31.74 5.00 10.49
C ASP A 412 -30.30 5.44 10.17
N PRO A 413 -29.89 5.46 8.88
CA PRO A 413 -28.55 5.85 8.49
C PRO A 413 -28.37 7.36 8.54
N ASP A 414 -27.20 7.85 8.97
CA ASP A 414 -26.75 9.22 8.76
C ASP A 414 -25.94 9.32 7.45
N VAL A 415 -25.11 8.31 7.22
CA VAL A 415 -24.21 8.23 6.07
C VAL A 415 -24.37 6.89 5.37
N VAL A 416 -24.50 6.93 4.04
CA VAL A 416 -24.60 5.72 3.21
C VAL A 416 -23.53 5.74 2.13
N MET A 417 -22.77 4.67 1.99
CA MET A 417 -21.89 4.46 0.84
C MET A 417 -22.50 3.39 -0.06
N VAL A 418 -22.73 3.76 -1.31
CA VAL A 418 -23.12 2.86 -2.41
C VAL A 418 -21.89 2.58 -3.24
N GLY A 419 -21.38 1.35 -3.21
CA GLY A 419 -20.09 0.99 -3.81
C GLY A 419 -19.94 1.52 -5.24
N GLU A 420 -20.97 1.34 -6.07
CA GLU A 420 -21.01 1.90 -7.42
C GLU A 420 -22.44 2.04 -7.95
N ILE A 421 -22.64 2.99 -8.86
CA ILE A 421 -23.88 3.17 -9.62
C ILE A 421 -23.68 2.63 -11.03
N ARG A 422 -24.37 1.52 -11.34
CA ARG A 422 -24.31 0.86 -12.67
C ARG A 422 -25.57 1.06 -13.48
N ASP A 423 -26.72 1.20 -12.82
CA ASP A 423 -28.05 1.22 -13.39
C ASP A 423 -28.91 2.37 -12.85
N LYS A 424 -30.06 2.57 -13.50
CA LYS A 424 -31.01 3.62 -13.17
C LYS A 424 -31.58 3.45 -11.76
N GLU A 425 -31.94 2.25 -11.39
CA GLU A 425 -32.59 1.92 -10.14
C GLU A 425 -31.70 2.27 -8.95
N THR A 426 -30.44 1.88 -9.02
CA THR A 426 -29.42 2.23 -8.00
C THR A 426 -29.20 3.75 -7.94
N ALA A 427 -29.15 4.43 -9.11
CA ALA A 427 -28.97 5.89 -9.19
C ALA A 427 -30.15 6.63 -8.55
N GLU A 428 -31.39 6.24 -8.84
CA GLU A 428 -32.60 6.86 -8.27
C GLU A 428 -32.65 6.75 -6.75
N ILE A 429 -32.33 5.57 -6.20
CA ILE A 429 -32.32 5.37 -4.74
C ILE A 429 -31.20 6.15 -4.08
N ALA A 430 -30.00 6.15 -4.63
CA ALA A 430 -28.86 6.88 -4.08
C ALA A 430 -29.11 8.40 -4.07
N ILE A 431 -29.66 8.95 -5.16
CA ILE A 431 -30.02 10.37 -5.25
C ILE A 431 -31.18 10.70 -4.31
N LYS A 432 -32.16 9.82 -4.15
CA LYS A 432 -33.25 9.97 -3.19
C LYS A 432 -32.71 10.04 -1.75
N LEU A 433 -31.79 9.13 -1.38
CA LEU A 433 -31.10 9.17 -0.07
C LEU A 433 -30.43 10.53 0.15
N ALA A 434 -29.68 11.03 -0.81
CA ALA A 434 -28.98 12.31 -0.75
C ALA A 434 -29.94 13.50 -0.59
N ASN A 435 -31.13 13.44 -1.18
CA ASN A 435 -32.16 14.50 -1.09
C ASN A 435 -33.03 14.41 0.17
N THR A 436 -33.03 13.27 0.86
CA THR A 436 -33.88 13.04 2.05
C THR A 436 -33.13 13.09 3.37
N GLY A 437 -32.02 13.78 3.43
CA GLY A 437 -31.32 14.08 4.69
C GLY A 437 -30.06 13.24 4.95
N HIS A 438 -29.60 12.42 4.00
CA HIS A 438 -28.45 11.54 4.19
C HIS A 438 -27.24 12.01 3.40
N LEU A 439 -26.06 11.91 3.99
CA LEU A 439 -24.80 12.08 3.24
C LEU A 439 -24.49 10.76 2.51
N THR A 440 -24.51 10.81 1.18
CA THR A 440 -24.40 9.62 0.34
C THR A 440 -23.11 9.65 -0.46
N PHE A 441 -22.34 8.56 -0.43
CA PHE A 441 -21.12 8.37 -1.22
C PHE A 441 -21.34 7.32 -2.30
N SER A 442 -20.76 7.54 -3.48
CA SER A 442 -20.78 6.51 -4.52
C SER A 442 -19.66 6.67 -5.54
N THR A 443 -19.52 5.68 -6.42
CA THR A 443 -18.62 5.75 -7.56
C THR A 443 -19.34 5.65 -8.88
N LEU A 444 -18.74 6.23 -9.92
CA LEU A 444 -19.10 6.09 -11.32
C LEU A 444 -17.87 5.71 -12.15
N HIS A 445 -18.10 5.32 -13.39
CA HIS A 445 -17.07 5.05 -14.38
C HIS A 445 -17.21 6.03 -15.53
N THR A 446 -16.71 7.25 -15.36
CA THR A 446 -16.60 8.28 -16.41
C THR A 446 -15.19 8.84 -16.43
N ASN A 447 -14.79 9.46 -17.54
CA ASN A 447 -13.42 9.92 -17.75
C ASN A 447 -13.11 11.21 -17.00
N ASP A 448 -14.10 12.10 -16.87
CA ASP A 448 -14.00 13.39 -16.20
C ASP A 448 -15.22 13.65 -15.30
N ALA A 449 -15.22 14.78 -14.60
CA ALA A 449 -16.28 15.11 -13.66
C ALA A 449 -17.56 15.62 -14.38
N PRO A 450 -17.52 16.47 -15.42
CA PRO A 450 -18.72 16.88 -16.16
C PRO A 450 -19.45 15.72 -16.83
N SER A 451 -18.74 14.76 -17.43
CA SER A 451 -19.35 13.60 -18.09
C SER A 451 -20.10 12.67 -17.12
N ALA A 452 -19.77 12.71 -15.81
CA ALA A 452 -20.56 12.02 -14.79
C ALA A 452 -21.98 12.57 -14.67
N ILE A 453 -22.17 13.87 -14.87
CA ILE A 453 -23.51 14.52 -14.88
C ILE A 453 -24.30 14.00 -16.07
N SER A 454 -23.70 14.02 -17.26
CA SER A 454 -24.32 13.49 -18.49
C SER A 454 -24.66 12.00 -18.37
N ARG A 455 -23.81 11.22 -17.71
CA ARG A 455 -24.03 9.80 -17.46
C ARG A 455 -25.28 9.57 -16.60
N LEU A 456 -25.44 10.31 -15.50
CA LEU A 456 -26.63 10.24 -14.66
C LEU A 456 -27.89 10.68 -15.41
N TYR A 457 -27.79 11.77 -16.18
CA TYR A 457 -28.89 12.23 -17.04
C TYR A 457 -29.33 11.17 -18.06
N LYS A 458 -28.36 10.56 -18.77
CA LYS A 458 -28.61 9.47 -19.74
C LYS A 458 -29.18 8.20 -19.08
N MET A 459 -28.92 7.98 -17.81
CA MET A 459 -29.58 6.92 -17.01
C MET A 459 -31.04 7.25 -16.69
N GLY A 460 -31.51 8.46 -17.01
CA GLY A 460 -32.91 8.89 -16.79
C GLY A 460 -33.12 9.64 -15.48
N ILE A 461 -32.08 10.14 -14.84
CA ILE A 461 -32.19 10.98 -13.67
C ILE A 461 -32.48 12.44 -14.10
N GLU A 462 -33.50 13.03 -13.55
CA GLU A 462 -33.91 14.40 -13.88
C GLU A 462 -32.86 15.43 -13.44
N THR A 463 -32.65 16.45 -14.28
CA THR A 463 -31.61 17.47 -14.08
C THR A 463 -31.75 18.20 -12.75
N PHE A 464 -32.96 18.46 -12.27
CA PHE A 464 -33.18 19.12 -10.99
C PHE A 464 -32.72 18.24 -9.82
N LEU A 465 -32.94 16.92 -9.89
CA LEU A 465 -32.48 15.97 -8.86
C LEU A 465 -30.95 15.93 -8.82
N ILE A 466 -30.31 15.87 -9.98
CA ILE A 466 -28.84 15.93 -10.09
C ILE A 466 -28.30 17.22 -9.48
N ALA A 467 -28.88 18.37 -9.89
CA ALA A 467 -28.42 19.68 -9.44
C ALA A 467 -28.52 19.88 -7.92
N TYR A 468 -29.55 19.34 -7.29
CA TYR A 468 -29.76 19.55 -5.85
C TYR A 468 -29.13 18.46 -4.97
N ALA A 469 -29.11 17.21 -5.43
CA ALA A 469 -28.55 16.10 -4.65
C ALA A 469 -27.03 16.16 -4.53
N ILE A 470 -26.33 16.54 -5.60
CA ILE A 470 -24.88 16.39 -5.66
C ILE A 470 -24.16 17.58 -5.01
N ASN A 471 -23.20 17.28 -4.15
CA ASN A 471 -22.32 18.26 -3.53
C ASN A 471 -21.01 18.43 -4.32
N ILE A 472 -20.43 17.32 -4.78
CA ILE A 472 -19.16 17.31 -5.51
C ILE A 472 -19.06 16.03 -6.37
N ILE A 473 -18.42 16.16 -7.50
CA ILE A 473 -17.95 15.04 -8.31
C ILE A 473 -16.43 15.17 -8.44
N ILE A 474 -15.70 14.09 -8.15
CA ILE A 474 -14.24 14.05 -8.27
C ILE A 474 -13.87 13.01 -9.31
N ALA A 475 -13.34 13.46 -10.44
CA ALA A 475 -12.66 12.55 -11.35
C ALA A 475 -11.21 12.34 -10.88
N GLN A 476 -10.75 11.10 -10.94
CA GLN A 476 -9.47 10.71 -10.38
C GLN A 476 -8.71 9.74 -11.29
N ARG A 477 -7.39 9.96 -11.41
CA ARG A 477 -6.44 9.04 -12.04
C ARG A 477 -5.27 8.80 -11.11
N LEU A 478 -4.64 7.63 -11.24
CA LEU A 478 -3.35 7.35 -10.63
C LEU A 478 -2.27 7.37 -11.71
N ILE A 479 -1.24 8.15 -11.48
CA ILE A 479 -0.03 8.22 -12.31
C ILE A 479 1.17 7.71 -11.53
N ARG A 480 2.18 7.17 -12.23
CA ARG A 480 3.37 6.64 -11.57
C ARG A 480 4.24 7.80 -11.04
N LYS A 481 4.75 7.62 -9.82
CA LYS A 481 5.69 8.56 -9.20
C LYS A 481 7.11 8.23 -9.63
N LEU A 482 7.88 9.25 -10.04
CA LEU A 482 9.31 9.11 -10.29
C LEU A 482 10.06 8.62 -9.06
N CYS A 483 11.06 7.80 -9.29
CA CYS A 483 11.97 7.38 -8.24
C CYS A 483 12.90 8.54 -7.87
N ASP A 484 12.84 8.97 -6.61
CA ASP A 484 13.64 10.09 -6.12
C ASP A 484 15.16 9.83 -6.19
N LYS A 485 15.58 8.54 -6.28
CA LYS A 485 17.01 8.17 -6.34
C LYS A 485 17.62 8.19 -7.73
N CYS A 486 16.85 7.97 -8.78
CA CYS A 486 17.39 7.82 -10.12
C CYS A 486 16.76 8.72 -11.18
N LYS A 487 15.76 9.54 -10.84
CA LYS A 487 15.24 10.53 -11.78
C LYS A 487 16.35 11.51 -12.18
N ARG A 488 16.35 11.95 -13.43
CA ARG A 488 17.30 12.93 -13.95
C ARG A 488 16.59 14.11 -14.60
N PRO A 489 17.09 15.34 -14.46
CA PRO A 489 16.60 16.45 -15.26
C PRO A 489 16.82 16.15 -16.75
N ILE A 490 15.86 16.55 -17.59
CA ILE A 490 15.98 16.50 -19.05
C ILE A 490 16.74 17.74 -19.49
N GLU A 491 17.91 17.57 -20.11
CA GLU A 491 18.77 18.68 -20.54
C GLU A 491 18.33 19.28 -21.88
N ASP A 492 17.84 18.44 -22.80
CA ASP A 492 17.43 18.85 -24.15
C ASP A 492 15.95 18.44 -24.39
N LEU A 493 15.05 19.25 -23.85
CA LEU A 493 13.61 19.03 -23.95
C LEU A 493 13.04 19.79 -25.15
N ASP A 494 12.38 19.08 -26.08
CA ASP A 494 11.58 19.73 -27.12
C ASP A 494 10.42 20.53 -26.49
N PRO A 495 10.39 21.87 -26.60
CA PRO A 495 9.34 22.70 -26.05
C PRO A 495 7.93 22.38 -26.55
N ALA A 496 7.80 21.74 -27.72
CA ALA A 496 6.52 21.33 -28.27
C ALA A 496 5.79 20.32 -27.38
N ILE A 497 6.54 19.46 -26.65
CA ILE A 497 5.96 18.44 -25.78
C ILE A 497 5.21 19.06 -24.59
N PRO A 498 5.85 19.88 -23.72
CA PRO A 498 5.11 20.52 -22.63
C PRO A 498 4.05 21.51 -23.11
N LEU A 499 4.26 22.21 -24.25
CA LEU A 499 3.22 23.07 -24.84
C LEU A 499 1.95 22.27 -25.19
N SER A 500 2.08 21.05 -25.74
CA SER A 500 0.94 20.18 -26.05
C SER A 500 0.16 19.76 -24.81
N LEU A 501 0.78 19.76 -23.63
CA LEU A 501 0.12 19.51 -22.35
C LEU A 501 -0.45 20.78 -21.72
N GLY A 502 -0.34 21.94 -22.39
CA GLY A 502 -0.88 23.21 -21.95
C GLY A 502 0.01 24.00 -20.99
N PHE A 503 1.31 23.72 -20.93
CA PHE A 503 2.28 24.61 -20.27
C PHE A 503 2.43 25.89 -21.07
N THR A 504 2.60 27.01 -20.39
CA THR A 504 3.00 28.27 -21.03
C THR A 504 4.52 28.31 -21.24
N GLU A 505 5.01 29.16 -22.14
CA GLU A 505 6.46 29.35 -22.33
C GLU A 505 7.17 29.80 -21.05
N GLU A 506 6.51 30.58 -20.22
CA GLU A 506 7.04 31.03 -18.93
C GLU A 506 7.13 29.86 -17.93
N GLU A 507 6.09 29.01 -17.87
CA GLU A 507 6.10 27.80 -17.03
C GLU A 507 7.20 26.84 -17.46
N ILE A 508 7.42 26.67 -18.77
CA ILE A 508 8.49 25.81 -19.30
C ILE A 508 9.88 26.30 -18.85
N LYS A 509 10.12 27.61 -18.91
CA LYS A 509 11.39 28.19 -18.48
C LYS A 509 11.66 28.03 -16.99
N ASN A 510 10.61 28.00 -16.17
CA ASN A 510 10.69 27.94 -14.70
C ASN A 510 10.52 26.52 -14.13
N THR A 511 10.30 25.50 -14.96
CA THR A 511 10.06 24.14 -14.51
C THR A 511 11.23 23.23 -14.88
N VAL A 512 11.72 22.46 -13.91
CA VAL A 512 12.67 21.37 -14.18
C VAL A 512 11.87 20.11 -14.51
N PHE A 513 12.02 19.62 -15.72
CA PHE A 513 11.40 18.39 -16.18
C PHE A 513 12.33 17.21 -15.93
N TYR A 514 11.79 16.09 -15.53
CA TYR A 514 12.54 14.89 -15.19
C TYR A 514 12.16 13.71 -16.06
N GLU A 515 13.15 12.86 -16.36
CA GLU A 515 13.00 11.56 -17.01
C GLU A 515 13.14 10.41 -16.01
N ALA A 516 12.54 9.27 -16.34
CA ALA A 516 12.62 8.03 -15.59
C ALA A 516 13.81 7.20 -16.11
N VAL A 517 14.85 7.00 -15.28
CA VAL A 517 16.06 6.27 -15.67
C VAL A 517 15.97 4.79 -15.30
N GLY A 518 15.76 4.49 -14.02
CA GLY A 518 15.74 3.15 -13.46
C GLY A 518 16.95 2.86 -12.54
N CYS A 519 16.69 2.13 -11.46
CA CYS A 519 17.70 1.63 -10.54
C CYS A 519 17.18 0.36 -9.84
N ASP A 520 18.02 -0.27 -9.04
CA ASP A 520 17.73 -1.48 -8.26
C ASP A 520 16.61 -1.31 -7.20
N GLN A 521 16.26 -0.07 -6.86
CA GLN A 521 15.23 0.25 -5.86
C GLN A 521 13.88 0.67 -6.45
N CYS A 522 13.75 0.65 -7.77
CA CYS A 522 12.55 1.09 -8.47
C CYS A 522 12.25 0.20 -9.68
N HIS A 523 11.17 0.51 -10.34
CA HIS A 523 10.73 -0.23 -11.51
C HIS A 523 10.73 0.67 -12.75
N GLY A 524 11.85 0.64 -13.51
CA GLY A 524 11.99 1.44 -14.73
C GLY A 524 11.89 2.94 -14.47
N GLY A 525 12.50 3.42 -13.38
CA GLY A 525 12.52 4.82 -13.01
C GLY A 525 11.32 5.30 -12.18
N TYR A 526 10.36 4.42 -11.87
CA TYR A 526 9.17 4.76 -11.10
C TYR A 526 9.06 3.93 -9.81
N LYS A 527 8.53 4.55 -8.76
CA LYS A 527 8.27 3.91 -7.46
C LYS A 527 7.01 4.47 -6.83
N GLY A 528 5.96 3.64 -6.78
CA GLY A 528 4.65 4.02 -6.28
C GLY A 528 3.83 4.85 -7.27
N ARG A 529 2.64 5.26 -6.83
CA ARG A 529 1.69 6.05 -7.61
C ARG A 529 1.21 7.24 -6.81
N ILE A 530 0.82 8.30 -7.52
CA ILE A 530 0.19 9.50 -6.96
C ILE A 530 -1.12 9.78 -7.71
N ALA A 531 -2.07 10.40 -7.02
CA ALA A 531 -3.34 10.77 -7.63
C ALA A 531 -3.28 12.17 -8.25
N ILE A 532 -4.04 12.33 -9.34
CA ILE A 532 -4.47 13.61 -9.89
C ILE A 532 -5.99 13.68 -9.81
N HIS A 533 -6.52 14.87 -9.50
CA HIS A 533 -7.93 15.07 -9.21
C HIS A 533 -8.50 16.22 -10.01
N GLU A 534 -9.70 16.00 -10.55
CA GLU A 534 -10.57 17.04 -11.09
C GLU A 534 -11.81 17.10 -10.19
N ALA A 535 -11.90 18.15 -9.37
CA ALA A 535 -12.91 18.27 -8.32
C ALA A 535 -13.97 19.32 -8.68
N LEU A 536 -15.09 18.89 -9.24
CA LEU A 536 -16.23 19.70 -9.63
C LEU A 536 -17.16 19.90 -8.44
N TYR A 537 -17.02 21.03 -7.75
CA TYR A 537 -17.89 21.40 -6.64
C TYR A 537 -19.16 22.07 -7.15
N PHE A 538 -20.33 21.67 -6.65
CA PHE A 538 -21.63 22.13 -7.11
C PHE A 538 -21.97 23.51 -6.51
N THR A 539 -21.44 24.58 -7.13
CA THR A 539 -21.78 25.97 -6.83
C THR A 539 -23.20 26.31 -7.30
N LYS A 540 -23.69 27.49 -6.93
CA LYS A 540 -25.01 27.97 -7.41
C LYS A 540 -25.04 28.09 -8.94
N GLU A 541 -23.94 28.51 -9.52
CA GLU A 541 -23.77 28.70 -10.96
C GLU A 541 -23.78 27.36 -11.69
N ILE A 542 -23.04 26.38 -11.22
CA ILE A 542 -23.06 25.00 -11.75
C ILE A 542 -24.46 24.40 -11.69
N ARG A 543 -25.16 24.54 -10.54
CA ARG A 543 -26.54 24.07 -10.38
C ARG A 543 -27.50 24.72 -11.38
N ARG A 544 -27.35 26.03 -11.66
CA ARG A 544 -28.15 26.75 -12.64
C ARG A 544 -27.89 26.25 -14.07
N LEU A 545 -26.63 25.98 -14.42
CA LEU A 545 -26.29 25.42 -15.73
C LEU A 545 -26.95 24.06 -15.93
N ILE A 546 -26.84 23.17 -14.96
CA ILE A 546 -27.48 21.84 -15.02
C ILE A 546 -29.00 21.96 -15.11
N PHE A 547 -29.62 22.85 -14.34
CA PHE A 547 -31.08 23.04 -14.32
C PHE A 547 -31.63 23.65 -15.62
N LYS A 548 -30.89 24.54 -16.26
CA LYS A 548 -31.29 25.22 -17.50
C LYS A 548 -31.16 24.35 -18.74
N THR A 549 -30.55 23.18 -18.64
CA THR A 549 -30.30 22.29 -19.76
C THR A 549 -31.60 21.76 -20.33
N GLY A 550 -31.76 21.87 -21.65
CA GLY A 550 -32.94 21.40 -22.38
C GLY A 550 -32.89 19.92 -22.67
N LYS A 551 -32.36 19.55 -23.87
CA LYS A 551 -32.32 18.16 -24.33
C LYS A 551 -31.03 17.41 -23.95
N ASP A 552 -29.89 18.12 -23.75
CA ASP A 552 -28.59 17.51 -23.43
C ASP A 552 -27.84 18.37 -22.42
N ILE A 553 -27.01 17.75 -21.58
CA ILE A 553 -26.13 18.44 -20.64
C ILE A 553 -25.01 19.13 -21.40
N ASP A 554 -24.84 20.43 -21.18
CA ASP A 554 -23.72 21.22 -21.72
C ASP A 554 -22.48 21.04 -20.85
N GLU A 555 -21.70 19.96 -21.13
CA GLU A 555 -20.51 19.60 -20.37
C GLU A 555 -19.44 20.69 -20.44
N GLU A 556 -19.31 21.37 -21.61
CA GLU A 556 -18.30 22.41 -21.81
C GLU A 556 -18.60 23.68 -20.98
N ALA A 557 -19.84 24.14 -21.00
CA ALA A 557 -20.24 25.28 -20.16
C ALA A 557 -20.07 24.98 -18.66
N ILE A 558 -20.33 23.73 -18.23
CA ILE A 558 -20.10 23.26 -16.85
C ILE A 558 -18.60 23.26 -16.53
N ARG A 559 -17.77 22.74 -17.44
CA ARG A 559 -16.31 22.70 -17.31
C ARG A 559 -15.72 24.10 -17.19
N GLU A 560 -16.07 24.99 -18.07
CA GLU A 560 -15.63 26.40 -18.03
C GLU A 560 -15.99 27.08 -16.72
N GLN A 561 -17.23 26.91 -16.26
CA GLN A 561 -17.66 27.49 -15.00
C GLN A 561 -16.92 26.89 -13.81
N ALA A 562 -16.73 25.57 -13.80
CA ALA A 562 -15.99 24.88 -12.74
C ALA A 562 -14.53 25.36 -12.65
N ILE A 563 -13.87 25.59 -13.80
CA ILE A 563 -12.51 26.15 -13.87
C ILE A 563 -12.50 27.59 -13.28
N LYS A 564 -13.49 28.42 -13.62
CA LYS A 564 -13.64 29.77 -13.03
C LYS A 564 -13.82 29.72 -11.51
N ASP A 565 -14.51 28.70 -11.00
CA ASP A 565 -14.71 28.47 -9.57
C ASP A 565 -13.44 27.93 -8.87
N GLY A 566 -12.45 27.46 -9.65
CA GLY A 566 -11.13 27.01 -9.18
C GLY A 566 -10.88 25.53 -9.29
N MET A 567 -11.66 24.79 -10.08
CA MET A 567 -11.38 23.42 -10.45
C MET A 567 -10.13 23.36 -11.34
N LEU A 568 -9.25 22.40 -11.06
CA LEU A 568 -8.23 21.98 -12.01
C LEU A 568 -8.76 20.79 -12.82
N THR A 569 -8.56 20.82 -14.14
CA THR A 569 -8.78 19.63 -14.96
C THR A 569 -7.75 18.55 -14.60
N LEU A 570 -8.00 17.29 -14.97
CA LEU A 570 -7.02 16.22 -14.74
C LEU A 570 -5.65 16.56 -15.33
N ARG A 571 -5.62 17.16 -16.54
CA ARG A 571 -4.39 17.61 -17.19
C ARG A 571 -3.69 18.73 -16.42
N ALA A 572 -4.44 19.71 -15.95
CA ALA A 572 -3.90 20.80 -15.13
C ALA A 572 -3.35 20.28 -13.79
N ALA A 573 -4.06 19.35 -13.13
CA ALA A 573 -3.59 18.70 -11.91
C ALA A 573 -2.32 17.86 -12.17
N GLY A 574 -2.24 17.21 -13.32
CA GLY A 574 -1.03 16.49 -13.77
C GLY A 574 0.16 17.42 -13.97
N ARG A 575 -0.05 18.61 -14.58
CA ARG A 575 1.02 19.63 -14.72
C ARG A 575 1.58 20.06 -13.36
N GLU A 576 0.73 20.24 -12.35
CA GLU A 576 1.20 20.55 -11.00
C GLU A 576 2.11 19.46 -10.43
N ARG A 577 1.85 18.18 -10.75
CA ARG A 577 2.72 17.06 -10.35
C ARG A 577 4.07 17.07 -11.10
N ILE A 578 4.05 17.45 -12.39
CA ILE A 578 5.28 17.63 -13.17
C ILE A 578 6.13 18.78 -12.59
N LYS A 579 5.53 19.93 -12.29
CA LYS A 579 6.22 21.08 -11.67
C LYS A 579 6.88 20.71 -10.33
N GLN A 580 6.25 19.80 -9.57
CA GLN A 580 6.79 19.27 -8.32
C GLN A 580 7.92 18.24 -8.54
N GLY A 581 8.24 17.85 -9.78
CA GLY A 581 9.23 16.82 -10.11
C GLY A 581 8.85 15.42 -9.65
N LEU A 582 7.54 15.14 -9.55
CA LEU A 582 7.00 13.87 -9.03
C LEU A 582 6.66 12.86 -10.12
N THR A 583 6.48 13.30 -11.36
CA THR A 583 6.12 12.44 -12.49
C THR A 583 6.68 13.00 -13.79
N THR A 584 6.52 12.25 -14.89
CA THR A 584 6.99 12.64 -16.22
C THR A 584 5.87 13.25 -17.08
N LEU A 585 6.26 13.95 -18.15
CA LEU A 585 5.34 14.44 -19.18
C LEU A 585 4.53 13.29 -19.80
N GLU A 586 5.19 12.16 -20.10
CA GLU A 586 4.56 10.98 -20.71
C GLU A 586 3.46 10.37 -19.84
N GLU A 587 3.69 10.27 -18.52
CA GLU A 587 2.69 9.72 -17.60
C GLU A 587 1.44 10.58 -17.56
N VAL A 588 1.59 11.89 -17.54
CA VAL A 588 0.45 12.81 -17.54
C VAL A 588 -0.24 12.80 -18.91
N ALA A 589 0.51 12.84 -20.00
CA ALA A 589 -0.04 12.75 -21.34
C ALA A 589 -0.91 11.48 -21.51
N HIS A 590 -0.35 10.33 -21.10
CA HIS A 590 -1.05 9.03 -21.22
C HIS A 590 -2.30 8.96 -20.33
N ALA A 591 -2.24 9.50 -19.12
CA ALA A 591 -3.36 9.47 -18.18
C ALA A 591 -4.50 10.45 -18.56
N THR A 592 -4.23 11.46 -19.40
CA THR A 592 -5.16 12.53 -19.76
C THR A 592 -5.37 12.64 -21.28
N THR A 593 -5.19 11.56 -22.02
CA THR A 593 -5.28 11.53 -23.51
C THR A 593 -6.71 11.79 -24.03
N GLU A 594 -7.72 11.64 -23.19
CA GLU A 594 -9.13 11.80 -23.53
C GLU A 594 -9.71 13.17 -23.10
N ASP A 595 -8.86 14.07 -22.57
CA ASP A 595 -9.27 15.42 -22.12
C ASP A 595 -9.10 16.46 -23.25
#